data_5d4077dc2ed2e52e88b66b9c3c003c62
#
_entry.id   5d4077dc2ed2e52e88b66b9c3c003c62
#
_cell.length_a   1.000
_cell.length_b   1.000
_cell.length_c   1.000
_cell.angle_alpha   90.00
_cell.angle_beta   90.00
_cell.angle_gamma   90.00
#
_symmetry.space_group_name_H-M   'P 1'
#
loop_
_entity.id
_entity.type
_entity.pdbx_description
1 polymer ?
#
loop_
_entity_poly.entity_id
_entity_poly.type
_entity_poly.pdbx_seq_one_letter_code
_entity_poly.pdbx_strand_id
1 'polypeptide(L)'
;MTQFRIMLNRHSAFYSPVLGTVAGGFLAEEGLDPHYGGEVPPGKSSPEMLAAGELEICQGAVSASWSYLEKGEAPPVVHFAQINERDGFFVAAREPDPNFTWDKLSGADVLADHGGQPLAMFKYGVHKMGVDYGSLNAIDAGSTAEIDAAFRSGTGQYVHQQGP
;
A
#
# COMPACT_ATOMS: atom_id res chain seq x y z
N MET A 1 -19.04 -10.04 25.00
CA MET A 1 -18.63 -9.48 23.71
C MET A 1 -17.68 -10.44 23.03
N THR A 2 -17.79 -10.60 21.73
CA THR A 2 -16.86 -11.46 20.97
C THR A 2 -15.56 -10.70 20.74
N GLN A 3 -14.42 -11.30 21.11
CA GLN A 3 -13.11 -10.72 20.83
C GLN A 3 -12.93 -10.53 19.32
N PHE A 4 -12.46 -9.36 18.93
CA PHE A 4 -12.34 -8.98 17.54
C PHE A 4 -10.97 -8.32 17.28
N ARG A 5 -10.01 -9.12 16.84
CA ARG A 5 -8.62 -8.70 16.63
C ARG A 5 -8.48 -8.09 15.25
N ILE A 6 -7.95 -6.88 15.21
CA ILE A 6 -7.82 -6.05 14.00
C ILE A 6 -6.35 -5.72 13.78
N MET A 7 -5.88 -5.88 12.56
CA MET A 7 -4.56 -5.40 12.14
C MET A 7 -4.63 -4.64 10.81
N LEU A 8 -3.58 -3.89 10.52
CA LEU A 8 -3.39 -3.18 9.27
C LEU A 8 -2.12 -3.67 8.59
N ASN A 9 -2.06 -3.63 7.26
CA ASN A 9 -0.83 -4.01 6.56
C ASN A 9 0.29 -2.98 6.72
N ARG A 10 -0.05 -1.70 6.95
CA ARG A 10 0.88 -0.62 7.28
C ARG A 10 0.15 0.51 7.99
N HIS A 11 0.88 1.42 8.61
CA HIS A 11 0.33 2.62 9.22
C HIS A 11 0.46 3.81 8.26
N SER A 12 -0.68 4.40 7.88
CA SER A 12 -0.76 5.66 7.14
C SER A 12 -2.15 6.25 7.31
N ALA A 13 -2.32 7.51 6.91
CA ALA A 13 -3.63 8.18 6.93
C ALA A 13 -4.70 7.45 6.10
N PHE A 14 -4.28 6.64 5.12
CA PHE A 14 -5.14 5.77 4.31
C PHE A 14 -5.98 4.78 5.16
N TYR A 15 -5.47 4.37 6.32
CA TYR A 15 -6.13 3.45 7.25
C TYR A 15 -6.96 4.16 8.33
N SER A 16 -7.06 5.50 8.30
CA SER A 16 -7.81 6.29 9.27
C SER A 16 -9.27 5.86 9.45
N PRO A 17 -10.03 5.40 8.43
CA PRO A 17 -11.39 4.96 8.65
C PRO A 17 -11.50 3.79 9.63
N VAL A 18 -10.65 2.76 9.51
CA VAL A 18 -10.64 1.63 10.44
C VAL A 18 -10.15 2.06 11.82
N LEU A 19 -9.07 2.85 11.88
CA LEU A 19 -8.56 3.38 13.15
C LEU A 19 -9.60 4.25 13.86
N GLY A 20 -10.32 5.11 13.13
CA GLY A 20 -11.41 5.92 13.65
C GLY A 20 -12.59 5.07 14.13
N THR A 21 -12.89 3.98 13.45
CA THR A 21 -13.95 3.04 13.86
C THR A 21 -13.61 2.37 15.21
N VAL A 22 -12.37 1.96 15.38
CA VAL A 22 -11.90 1.37 16.66
C VAL A 22 -11.88 2.42 17.76
N ALA A 23 -11.24 3.58 17.52
CA ALA A 23 -11.08 4.64 18.51
C ALA A 23 -12.41 5.31 18.89
N GLY A 24 -13.36 5.37 17.97
CA GLY A 24 -14.68 5.94 18.18
C GLY A 24 -15.65 5.03 18.95
N GLY A 25 -15.26 3.76 19.19
CA GLY A 25 -16.10 2.82 19.93
C GLY A 25 -17.23 2.19 19.10
N PHE A 26 -17.31 2.44 17.80
CA PHE A 26 -18.40 1.97 16.95
C PHE A 26 -18.51 0.43 16.91
N LEU A 27 -17.40 -0.28 17.00
CA LEU A 27 -17.42 -1.75 17.06
C LEU A 27 -17.97 -2.27 18.39
N ALA A 28 -17.72 -1.54 19.48
CA ALA A 28 -18.26 -1.91 20.79
C ALA A 28 -19.79 -1.68 20.83
N GLU A 29 -20.33 -0.67 20.16
CA GLU A 29 -21.76 -0.45 19.99
C GLU A 29 -22.45 -1.60 19.27
N GLU A 30 -21.73 -2.28 18.36
CA GLU A 30 -22.19 -3.49 17.65
C GLU A 30 -21.96 -4.80 18.43
N GLY A 31 -21.54 -4.71 19.70
CA GLY A 31 -21.34 -5.87 20.56
C GLY A 31 -20.01 -6.61 20.38
N LEU A 32 -19.07 -6.03 19.65
CA LEU A 32 -17.72 -6.54 19.46
C LEU A 32 -16.79 -6.01 20.55
N ASP A 33 -15.74 -6.74 20.83
CA ASP A 33 -14.65 -6.35 21.73
C ASP A 33 -13.37 -6.13 20.90
N PRO A 34 -13.15 -4.91 20.36
CA PRO A 34 -12.08 -4.68 19.41
C PRO A 34 -10.70 -4.62 20.07
N HIS A 35 -9.78 -5.40 19.56
CA HIS A 35 -8.37 -5.40 19.94
C HIS A 35 -7.53 -5.00 18.74
N TYR A 36 -7.05 -3.75 18.72
CA TYR A 36 -6.14 -3.30 17.68
C TYR A 36 -4.72 -3.78 17.95
N GLY A 37 -4.22 -4.66 17.09
CA GLY A 37 -2.91 -5.29 17.21
C GLY A 37 -1.77 -4.56 16.50
N GLY A 38 -2.05 -3.40 15.89
CA GLY A 38 -1.05 -2.66 15.12
C GLY A 38 -0.92 -3.12 13.68
N GLU A 39 0.31 -3.12 13.19
CA GLU A 39 0.63 -3.55 11.83
C GLU A 39 0.95 -5.05 11.76
N VAL A 40 0.65 -5.64 10.61
CA VAL A 40 1.10 -7.01 10.30
C VAL A 40 2.63 -7.05 10.41
N PRO A 41 3.20 -7.95 11.22
CA PRO A 41 4.65 -8.00 11.45
C PRO A 41 5.42 -8.26 10.15
N PRO A 42 6.64 -7.71 10.02
CA PRO A 42 7.51 -7.99 8.88
C PRO A 42 7.69 -9.49 8.64
N GLY A 43 7.57 -9.92 7.40
CA GLY A 43 7.68 -11.34 7.01
C GLY A 43 6.44 -12.19 7.29
N LYS A 44 5.38 -11.62 7.86
CA LYS A 44 4.07 -12.27 8.00
C LYS A 44 3.14 -11.88 6.85
N SER A 45 2.20 -12.75 6.54
CA SER A 45 1.16 -12.56 5.54
C SER A 45 -0.20 -12.41 6.21
N SER A 46 -0.90 -11.31 5.95
CA SER A 46 -2.24 -11.12 6.53
C SER A 46 -3.25 -12.19 6.12
N PRO A 47 -3.28 -12.71 4.86
CA PRO A 47 -4.11 -13.86 4.53
C PRO A 47 -3.81 -15.12 5.34
N GLU A 48 -2.53 -15.41 5.59
CA GLU A 48 -2.13 -16.58 6.40
C GLU A 48 -2.49 -16.42 7.87
N MET A 49 -2.31 -15.23 8.43
CA MET A 49 -2.68 -14.92 9.81
C MET A 49 -4.20 -15.02 10.01
N LEU A 50 -4.99 -14.54 9.05
CA LEU A 50 -6.46 -14.70 9.06
C LEU A 50 -6.86 -16.16 8.98
N ALA A 51 -6.26 -16.93 8.08
CA ALA A 51 -6.53 -18.36 7.94
C ALA A 51 -6.15 -19.17 9.20
N ALA A 52 -5.09 -18.75 9.88
CA ALA A 52 -4.65 -19.35 11.15
C ALA A 52 -5.50 -18.92 12.37
N GLY A 53 -6.44 -17.97 12.18
CA GLY A 53 -7.23 -17.42 13.28
C GLY A 53 -6.41 -16.59 14.27
N GLU A 54 -5.30 -16.01 13.83
CA GLU A 54 -4.50 -15.08 14.64
C GLU A 54 -5.17 -13.70 14.75
N LEU A 55 -6.02 -13.35 13.78
CA LEU A 55 -6.86 -12.14 13.76
C LEU A 55 -8.18 -12.42 13.03
N GLU A 56 -9.19 -11.60 13.26
CA GLU A 56 -10.51 -11.70 12.62
C GLU A 56 -10.62 -10.82 11.38
N ILE A 57 -9.92 -9.68 11.34
CA ILE A 57 -9.98 -8.74 10.22
C ILE A 57 -8.63 -8.05 10.01
N CYS A 58 -8.33 -7.80 8.73
CA CYS A 58 -7.19 -6.97 8.33
C CYS A 58 -7.61 -6.00 7.23
N GLN A 59 -7.31 -4.72 7.37
CA GLN A 59 -7.37 -3.81 6.24
C GLN A 59 -6.05 -3.91 5.49
N GLY A 60 -6.16 -4.24 4.21
CA GLY A 60 -5.03 -4.36 3.31
C GLY A 60 -5.47 -4.19 1.86
N ALA A 61 -4.51 -4.26 0.95
CA ALA A 61 -4.80 -4.23 -0.47
C ALA A 61 -5.41 -5.56 -0.93
N VAL A 62 -6.39 -5.50 -1.84
CA VAL A 62 -6.99 -6.67 -2.48
C VAL A 62 -5.95 -7.52 -3.21
N SER A 63 -4.85 -6.91 -3.64
CA SER A 63 -3.72 -7.59 -4.29
C SER A 63 -3.02 -8.63 -3.41
N ALA A 64 -3.24 -8.62 -2.09
CA ALA A 64 -2.74 -9.68 -1.21
C ALA A 64 -3.24 -11.08 -1.60
N SER A 65 -4.37 -11.17 -2.32
CA SER A 65 -4.92 -12.42 -2.83
C SER A 65 -4.39 -12.81 -4.22
N TRP A 66 -3.72 -11.93 -4.93
CA TRP A 66 -3.33 -12.18 -6.33
C TRP A 66 -2.31 -13.29 -6.48
N SER A 67 -1.36 -13.41 -5.54
CA SER A 67 -0.35 -14.46 -5.55
C SER A 67 -0.93 -15.88 -5.45
N TYR A 68 -2.09 -16.04 -4.84
CA TYR A 68 -2.84 -17.30 -4.81
C TYR A 68 -3.48 -17.56 -6.17
N LEU A 69 -4.14 -16.54 -6.74
CA LEU A 69 -4.81 -16.65 -8.04
C LEU A 69 -3.81 -16.94 -9.17
N GLU A 70 -2.62 -16.34 -9.13
CA GLU A 70 -1.54 -16.61 -10.09
C GLU A 70 -1.08 -18.07 -10.06
N LYS A 71 -1.18 -18.74 -8.90
CA LYS A 71 -0.88 -20.16 -8.73
C LYS A 71 -2.08 -21.07 -9.06
N GLY A 72 -3.25 -20.49 -9.38
CA GLY A 72 -4.49 -21.22 -9.55
C GLY A 72 -5.10 -21.70 -8.23
N GLU A 73 -4.72 -21.11 -7.10
CA GLU A 73 -5.18 -21.44 -5.76
C GLU A 73 -6.28 -20.45 -5.32
N ALA A 74 -7.25 -20.93 -4.53
CA ALA A 74 -8.21 -20.05 -3.90
C ALA A 74 -7.54 -19.30 -2.72
N PRO A 75 -7.69 -17.96 -2.64
CA PRO A 75 -7.21 -17.24 -1.47
C PRO A 75 -7.89 -17.75 -0.20
N PRO A 76 -7.16 -17.90 0.91
CA PRO A 76 -7.73 -18.40 2.17
C PRO A 76 -8.55 -17.34 2.94
N VAL A 77 -8.89 -16.25 2.29
CA VAL A 77 -9.59 -15.09 2.86
C VAL A 77 -10.67 -14.60 1.92
N VAL A 78 -11.62 -13.83 2.45
CA VAL A 78 -12.63 -13.12 1.69
C VAL A 78 -12.49 -11.62 1.86
N HIS A 79 -12.64 -10.87 0.76
CA HIS A 79 -12.77 -9.43 0.81
C HIS A 79 -14.25 -9.09 0.88
N PHE A 80 -14.69 -8.43 1.94
CA PHE A 80 -16.12 -8.20 2.19
C PHE A 80 -16.51 -6.72 2.20
N ALA A 81 -15.55 -5.80 2.32
CA ALA A 81 -15.81 -4.37 2.29
C ALA A 81 -14.69 -3.61 1.61
N GLN A 82 -15.06 -2.62 0.83
CA GLN A 82 -14.16 -1.64 0.26
C GLN A 82 -14.19 -0.39 1.15
N ILE A 83 -13.06 -0.06 1.77
CA ILE A 83 -12.92 1.11 2.62
C ILE A 83 -12.53 2.33 1.79
N ASN A 84 -11.57 2.18 0.88
CA ASN A 84 -11.07 3.24 0.03
C ASN A 84 -11.30 2.89 -1.44
N GLU A 85 -11.82 3.85 -2.19
CA GLU A 85 -12.07 3.69 -3.63
C GLU A 85 -10.88 4.13 -4.48
N ARG A 86 -10.10 5.08 -3.97
CA ARG A 86 -8.95 5.65 -4.68
C ARG A 86 -7.70 5.49 -3.86
N ASP A 87 -6.62 5.13 -4.54
CA ASP A 87 -5.30 5.05 -3.92
C ASP A 87 -4.63 6.42 -3.95
N GLY A 88 -3.90 6.76 -2.89
CA GLY A 88 -3.25 8.04 -2.69
C GLY A 88 -1.79 8.05 -3.11
N PHE A 89 -1.42 7.36 -4.20
CA PHE A 89 -0.06 7.40 -4.71
C PHE A 89 0.16 8.60 -5.64
N PHE A 90 1.34 9.20 -5.52
CA PHE A 90 1.75 10.36 -6.28
C PHE A 90 3.16 10.16 -6.85
N VAL A 91 3.42 10.84 -7.96
CA VAL A 91 4.77 11.08 -8.43
C VAL A 91 5.11 12.52 -8.09
N ALA A 92 6.10 12.70 -7.23
CA ALA A 92 6.61 14.02 -6.87
C ALA A 92 7.93 14.27 -7.59
N ALA A 93 8.11 15.49 -8.08
CA ALA A 93 9.36 15.97 -8.64
C ALA A 93 10.17 16.72 -7.58
N ARG A 94 11.50 16.71 -7.72
CA ARG A 94 12.38 17.49 -6.85
C ARG A 94 12.19 18.99 -7.04
N GLU A 95 12.00 19.41 -8.29
CA GLU A 95 11.76 20.80 -8.63
C GLU A 95 10.35 20.97 -9.22
N PRO A 96 9.69 22.11 -8.98
CA PRO A 96 8.40 22.40 -9.58
C PRO A 96 8.48 22.36 -11.11
N ASP A 97 7.62 21.60 -11.74
CA ASP A 97 7.48 21.54 -13.19
C ASP A 97 6.02 21.75 -13.60
N PRO A 98 5.60 22.99 -13.88
CA PRO A 98 4.23 23.29 -14.29
C PRO A 98 3.86 22.68 -15.66
N ASN A 99 4.85 22.25 -16.43
CA ASN A 99 4.68 21.59 -17.72
C ASN A 99 5.05 20.11 -17.66
N PHE A 100 4.84 19.47 -16.52
CA PHE A 100 5.11 18.04 -16.37
C PHE A 100 4.26 17.24 -17.34
N THR A 101 4.92 16.31 -18.01
CA THR A 101 4.31 15.28 -18.85
C THR A 101 4.94 13.94 -18.50
N TRP A 102 4.20 12.87 -18.64
CA TRP A 102 4.65 11.54 -18.19
C TRP A 102 5.87 11.01 -18.96
N ASP A 103 6.05 11.42 -20.20
CA ASP A 103 7.22 11.08 -21.02
C ASP A 103 8.55 11.57 -20.43
N LYS A 104 8.53 12.60 -19.57
CA LYS A 104 9.71 13.09 -18.85
C LYS A 104 10.28 12.06 -17.85
N LEU A 105 9.51 11.04 -17.51
CA LEU A 105 10.01 9.94 -16.68
C LEU A 105 10.96 9.01 -17.47
N SER A 106 10.90 9.00 -18.81
CA SER A 106 11.80 8.16 -19.62
C SER A 106 13.23 8.65 -19.47
N GLY A 107 14.13 7.75 -19.08
CA GLY A 107 15.54 8.04 -18.79
C GLY A 107 15.78 8.79 -17.48
N ALA A 108 14.75 9.18 -16.75
CA ALA A 108 14.89 9.85 -15.47
C ALA A 108 15.12 8.87 -14.33
N ASP A 109 15.85 9.33 -13.31
CA ASP A 109 16.04 8.60 -12.06
C ASP A 109 14.80 8.72 -11.18
N VAL A 110 14.07 7.61 -11.00
CA VAL A 110 12.81 7.55 -10.28
C VAL A 110 12.92 6.58 -9.11
N LEU A 111 12.82 7.10 -7.90
CA LEU A 111 12.67 6.27 -6.71
C LEU A 111 11.26 5.65 -6.70
N ALA A 112 11.18 4.33 -6.63
CA ALA A 112 9.92 3.59 -6.61
C ALA A 112 9.96 2.49 -5.56
N ASP A 113 8.79 2.08 -5.09
CA ASP A 113 8.65 0.96 -4.16
C ASP A 113 9.20 -0.33 -4.81
N HIS A 114 9.83 -1.19 -4.00
CA HIS A 114 10.50 -2.41 -4.46
C HIS A 114 9.52 -3.55 -4.79
N GLY A 115 8.24 -3.44 -4.42
CA GLY A 115 7.30 -4.53 -4.65
C GLY A 115 5.86 -4.24 -4.30
N GLY A 116 5.06 -5.30 -4.32
CA GLY A 116 3.66 -5.26 -3.94
C GLY A 116 2.78 -4.37 -4.82
N GLN A 117 1.66 -3.96 -4.26
CA GLN A 117 0.69 -3.10 -4.94
C GLN A 117 1.27 -1.75 -5.36
N PRO A 118 2.06 -1.04 -4.55
CA PRO A 118 2.60 0.27 -4.93
C PRO A 118 3.35 0.21 -6.26
N LEU A 119 4.28 -0.74 -6.39
CA LEU A 119 5.05 -0.90 -7.63
C LEU A 119 4.16 -1.32 -8.81
N ALA A 120 3.22 -2.25 -8.59
CA ALA A 120 2.30 -2.69 -9.64
C ALA A 120 1.42 -1.55 -10.15
N MET A 121 0.91 -0.71 -9.25
CA MET A 121 0.11 0.47 -9.59
C MET A 121 0.94 1.52 -10.33
N PHE A 122 2.18 1.74 -9.93
CA PHE A 122 3.07 2.65 -10.63
C PHE A 122 3.36 2.18 -12.07
N LYS A 123 3.73 0.91 -12.24
CA LYS A 123 3.93 0.30 -13.57
C LYS A 123 2.69 0.42 -14.45
N TYR A 124 1.53 0.13 -13.88
CA TYR A 124 0.26 0.28 -14.58
C TYR A 124 -0.02 1.74 -14.95
N GLY A 125 0.19 2.67 -14.01
CA GLY A 125 -0.02 4.10 -14.21
C GLY A 125 0.83 4.65 -15.36
N VAL A 126 2.14 4.41 -15.36
CA VAL A 126 3.04 4.88 -16.43
C VAL A 126 2.68 4.25 -17.78
N HIS A 127 2.32 2.96 -17.80
CA HIS A 127 1.84 2.29 -19.00
C HIS A 127 0.57 2.95 -19.57
N LYS A 128 -0.41 3.26 -18.72
CA LYS A 128 -1.64 3.95 -19.12
C LYS A 128 -1.39 5.35 -19.67
N MET A 129 -0.32 5.98 -19.24
CA MET A 129 0.12 7.31 -19.72
C MET A 129 1.06 7.22 -20.92
N GLY A 130 1.23 6.03 -21.50
CA GLY A 130 2.01 5.82 -22.73
C GLY A 130 3.52 5.72 -22.51
N VAL A 131 3.97 5.54 -21.28
CA VAL A 131 5.40 5.40 -20.93
C VAL A 131 5.73 3.94 -20.64
N ASP A 132 6.83 3.46 -21.22
CA ASP A 132 7.37 2.14 -20.87
C ASP A 132 8.15 2.25 -19.55
N TYR A 133 7.72 1.47 -18.54
CA TYR A 133 8.43 1.41 -17.27
C TYR A 133 9.90 1.01 -17.42
N GLY A 134 10.23 0.16 -18.40
CA GLY A 134 11.59 -0.22 -18.71
C GLY A 134 12.49 0.92 -19.22
N SER A 135 11.90 2.05 -19.65
CA SER A 135 12.64 3.25 -20.05
C SER A 135 13.05 4.14 -18.87
N LEU A 136 12.52 3.92 -17.67
CA LEU A 136 12.89 4.65 -16.47
C LEU A 136 14.16 4.07 -15.84
N ASN A 137 14.98 4.92 -15.23
CA ASN A 137 16.02 4.48 -14.30
C ASN A 137 15.36 4.30 -12.93
N ALA A 138 14.62 3.19 -12.76
CA ALA A 138 13.93 2.91 -11.51
C ALA A 138 14.93 2.53 -10.42
N ILE A 139 14.91 3.26 -9.30
CA ILE A 139 15.80 3.07 -8.15
C ILE A 139 14.98 2.46 -7.01
N ASP A 140 15.37 1.25 -6.60
CA ASP A 140 14.89 0.61 -5.39
C ASP A 140 15.76 1.06 -4.21
N ALA A 141 15.20 1.88 -3.34
CA ALA A 141 15.87 2.34 -2.12
C ALA A 141 15.38 1.60 -0.86
N GLY A 142 14.57 0.54 -1.03
CA GLY A 142 14.07 -0.27 0.07
C GLY A 142 12.66 0.10 0.55
N SER A 143 12.50 0.24 1.85
CA SER A 143 11.22 0.60 2.48
C SER A 143 10.79 2.03 2.17
N THR A 144 9.52 2.35 2.42
CA THR A 144 8.97 3.72 2.24
C THR A 144 9.79 4.78 2.98
N ALA A 145 10.28 4.47 4.19
CA ALA A 145 11.12 5.39 4.97
C ALA A 145 12.51 5.59 4.32
N GLU A 146 13.09 4.53 3.77
CA GLU A 146 14.38 4.60 3.06
C GLU A 146 14.25 5.36 1.74
N ILE A 147 13.13 5.18 1.02
CA ILE A 147 12.80 5.96 -0.18
C ILE A 147 12.70 7.45 0.15
N ASP A 148 11.96 7.82 1.21
CA ASP A 148 11.87 9.22 1.65
C ASP A 148 13.24 9.80 2.02
N ALA A 149 14.03 9.07 2.81
CA ALA A 149 15.38 9.48 3.17
C ALA A 149 16.30 9.65 1.96
N ALA A 150 16.26 8.71 1.00
CA ALA A 150 17.03 8.79 -0.23
C ALA A 150 16.62 10.01 -1.08
N PHE A 151 15.31 10.25 -1.22
CA PHE A 151 14.84 11.43 -1.95
C PHE A 151 15.27 12.71 -1.26
N ARG A 152 15.15 12.85 0.06
CA ARG A 152 15.61 14.02 0.82
C ARG A 152 17.12 14.23 0.74
N SER A 153 17.89 13.18 0.63
CA SER A 153 19.36 13.26 0.48
C SER A 153 19.84 13.62 -0.92
N GLY A 154 18.94 13.75 -1.90
CA GLY A 154 19.28 14.16 -3.26
C GLY A 154 19.25 13.04 -4.29
N THR A 155 18.92 11.80 -3.91
CA THR A 155 18.79 10.69 -4.86
C THR A 155 17.49 10.80 -5.66
N GLY A 156 17.56 10.55 -6.97
CA GLY A 156 16.42 10.58 -7.88
C GLY A 156 15.93 11.97 -8.23
N GLN A 157 15.37 12.10 -9.42
CA GLN A 157 14.69 13.30 -9.90
C GLN A 157 13.22 13.30 -9.52
N TYR A 158 12.65 12.10 -9.47
CA TYR A 158 11.26 11.85 -9.10
C TYR A 158 11.19 10.78 -8.02
N VAL A 159 10.09 10.79 -7.29
CA VAL A 159 9.75 9.75 -6.33
C VAL A 159 8.29 9.37 -6.45
N HIS A 160 8.00 8.07 -6.45
CA HIS A 160 6.66 7.52 -6.34
C HIS A 160 6.42 7.11 -4.89
N GLN A 161 5.49 7.77 -4.24
CA GLN A 161 5.13 7.52 -2.84
C GLN A 161 3.62 7.61 -2.61
N GLN A 162 3.19 6.97 -1.54
CA GLN A 162 1.85 7.18 -1.00
C GLN A 162 1.82 8.52 -0.26
N GLY A 163 0.75 9.27 -0.44
CA GLY A 163 0.49 10.49 0.32
C GLY A 163 0.30 10.23 1.81
N PRO A 164 0.34 11.31 2.62
CA PRO A 164 0.19 11.24 4.07
C PRO A 164 -1.19 10.73 4.50
#